data_f5e31be38e25ce72346e595f82b9ce5f
#
_entry.id   f5e31be38e25ce72346e595f82b9ce5f
#
_cell.length_a   1.000
_cell.length_b   1.000
_cell.length_c   1.000
_cell.angle_alpha   90.00
_cell.angle_beta   90.00
_cell.angle_gamma   90.00
#
_symmetry.space_group_name_H-M   'P 1'
#
loop_
_entity.id
_entity.type
_entity.pdbx_description
1 polymer ?
#
loop_
_entity_poly.entity_id
_entity_poly.type
_entity_poly.pdbx_seq_one_letter_code
_entity_poly.pdbx_strand_id
1 'polypeptide(L)'
;EGKRVLDMGAGTGVLGLLAYKRGAASVVAIDNDEWAYKNNIENNARNQAEEIVVKWGDAALLGAETFDLIIANINRNILLNDMEAYVNVLENGGTILFSGFYVGEDLEKITEKANSLHLQRIDFKEKNGWCAAKFQKSI
;
A
#
# COMPACT_ATOMS: atom_id res chain seq x y z
N GLU A 1 8.39 -11.94 -4.63
CA GLU A 1 9.29 -12.14 -5.76
C GLU A 1 8.47 -12.20 -7.04
N GLY A 2 8.87 -11.44 -8.08
CA GLY A 2 8.15 -11.38 -9.34
C GLY A 2 6.82 -10.65 -9.28
N LYS A 3 6.49 -9.99 -8.19
CA LYS A 3 5.20 -9.31 -8.00
C LYS A 3 5.29 -7.84 -8.41
N ARG A 4 4.16 -7.31 -8.88
CA ARG A 4 3.99 -5.87 -9.13
C ARG A 4 3.46 -5.26 -7.83
N VAL A 5 4.16 -4.26 -7.30
CA VAL A 5 3.91 -3.71 -5.97
C VAL A 5 3.52 -2.23 -6.08
N LEU A 6 2.46 -1.85 -5.38
CA LEU A 6 2.06 -0.45 -5.19
C LEU A 6 2.27 -0.09 -3.71
N ASP A 7 3.00 0.98 -3.46
CA ASP A 7 3.22 1.53 -2.12
C ASP A 7 2.48 2.86 -2.01
N MET A 8 1.29 2.85 -1.41
CA MET A 8 0.46 4.04 -1.21
C MET A 8 0.79 4.69 0.13
N GLY A 9 1.02 5.99 0.11
CA GLY A 9 1.50 6.70 1.30
C GLY A 9 2.93 6.31 1.60
N ALA A 10 3.75 6.25 0.56
CA ALA A 10 5.08 5.63 0.60
C ALA A 10 6.07 6.32 1.55
N GLY A 11 5.85 7.58 1.90
CA GLY A 11 6.79 8.32 2.72
C GLY A 11 8.15 8.41 2.05
N THR A 12 9.21 8.08 2.77
CA THR A 12 10.57 8.09 2.23
C THR A 12 10.89 6.88 1.35
N GLY A 13 9.94 5.94 1.21
CA GLY A 13 10.06 4.83 0.26
C GLY A 13 10.70 3.56 0.80
N VAL A 14 10.84 3.42 2.11
CA VAL A 14 11.53 2.27 2.72
C VAL A 14 10.86 0.94 2.35
N LEU A 15 9.53 0.87 2.42
CA LEU A 15 8.81 -0.38 2.14
C LEU A 15 8.87 -0.76 0.65
N GLY A 16 8.73 0.22 -0.24
CA GLY A 16 8.87 -0.02 -1.68
C GLY A 16 10.28 -0.46 -2.04
N LEU A 17 11.28 0.18 -1.43
CA LEU A 17 12.68 -0.19 -1.63
C LEU A 17 12.94 -1.62 -1.16
N LEU A 18 12.39 -2.01 -0.01
CA LEU A 18 12.52 -3.37 0.50
C LEU A 18 11.90 -4.38 -0.48
N ALA A 19 10.71 -4.08 -1.00
CA ALA A 19 10.04 -4.93 -1.98
C ALA A 19 10.90 -5.09 -3.24
N TYR A 20 11.48 -3.99 -3.73
CA TYR A 20 12.36 -4.01 -4.89
C TYR A 20 13.59 -4.91 -4.64
N LYS A 21 14.24 -4.75 -3.48
CA LYS A 21 15.42 -5.54 -3.12
C LYS A 21 15.08 -7.02 -2.92
N ARG A 22 13.83 -7.33 -2.62
CA ARG A 22 13.36 -8.72 -2.47
C ARG A 22 12.88 -9.34 -3.79
N GLY A 23 13.10 -8.67 -4.93
CA GLY A 23 12.83 -9.23 -6.23
C GLY A 23 11.47 -8.90 -6.83
N ALA A 24 10.82 -7.83 -6.40
CA ALA A 24 9.58 -7.38 -7.05
C ALA A 24 9.83 -7.12 -8.54
N ALA A 25 8.88 -7.50 -9.37
CA ALA A 25 8.98 -7.26 -10.82
C ALA A 25 8.91 -5.76 -11.13
N SER A 26 8.10 -5.02 -10.39
CA SER A 26 8.00 -3.57 -10.48
C SER A 26 7.49 -2.99 -9.17
N VAL A 27 7.83 -1.73 -8.90
CA VAL A 27 7.35 -1.00 -7.73
C VAL A 27 6.92 0.39 -8.17
N VAL A 28 5.71 0.79 -7.77
CA VAL A 28 5.20 2.15 -7.92
C VAL A 28 4.97 2.69 -6.51
N ALA A 29 5.53 3.83 -6.21
CA ALA A 29 5.40 4.48 -4.90
C ALA A 29 4.72 5.83 -5.06
N ILE A 30 3.65 6.07 -4.31
CA ILE A 30 2.85 7.28 -4.40
C ILE A 30 2.75 7.92 -3.02
N ASP A 31 2.97 9.23 -2.95
CA ASP A 31 2.72 10.02 -1.75
C ASP A 31 2.23 11.41 -2.15
N ASN A 32 1.36 12.00 -1.34
CA ASN A 32 0.82 13.33 -1.61
C ASN A 32 1.68 14.44 -0.99
N ASP A 33 2.68 14.11 -0.21
CA ASP A 33 3.63 15.05 0.39
C ASP A 33 4.82 15.24 -0.56
N GLU A 34 5.05 16.45 -1.05
CA GLU A 34 6.14 16.76 -1.96
C GLU A 34 7.51 16.42 -1.36
N TRP A 35 7.69 16.70 -0.08
CA TRP A 35 8.95 16.41 0.60
C TRP A 35 9.23 14.90 0.63
N ALA A 36 8.21 14.12 0.96
CA ALA A 36 8.31 12.64 0.95
C ALA A 36 8.63 12.13 -0.45
N TYR A 37 7.96 12.67 -1.47
CA TYR A 37 8.19 12.32 -2.86
C TYR A 37 9.65 12.53 -3.26
N LYS A 38 10.20 13.69 -2.95
CA LYS A 38 11.61 14.01 -3.28
C LYS A 38 12.59 13.11 -2.53
N ASN A 39 12.33 12.84 -1.26
CA ASN A 39 13.18 11.97 -0.45
C ASN A 39 13.11 10.52 -0.91
N ASN A 40 11.97 10.07 -1.37
CA ASN A 40 11.80 8.73 -1.92
C ASN A 40 12.71 8.55 -3.15
N ILE A 41 12.67 9.50 -4.08
CA ILE A 41 13.53 9.47 -5.27
C ILE A 41 15.01 9.43 -4.87
N GLU A 42 15.43 10.27 -3.93
CA GLU A 42 16.81 10.34 -3.47
C GLU A 42 17.26 9.03 -2.81
N ASN A 43 16.42 8.46 -1.94
CA ASN A 43 16.73 7.20 -1.28
C ASN A 43 16.87 6.05 -2.28
N ASN A 44 16.01 6.01 -3.29
CA ASN A 44 16.07 4.98 -4.32
C ASN A 44 17.38 5.10 -5.13
N ALA A 45 17.77 6.31 -5.48
CA ALA A 45 19.03 6.55 -6.20
C ALA A 45 20.24 6.11 -5.38
N ARG A 46 20.24 6.40 -4.07
CA ARG A 46 21.33 5.98 -3.16
C ARG A 46 21.45 4.47 -3.03
N ASN A 47 20.38 3.74 -3.28
CA ASN A 47 20.33 2.29 -3.12
C ASN A 47 20.26 1.55 -4.46
N GLN A 48 20.60 2.22 -5.57
CA GLN A 48 20.60 1.65 -6.92
C GLN A 48 19.24 1.07 -7.29
N ALA A 49 18.17 1.77 -6.94
CA ALA A 49 16.78 1.35 -7.18
C ALA A 49 16.01 2.40 -7.98
N GLU A 50 16.65 3.03 -8.95
CA GLU A 50 16.04 4.08 -9.77
C GLU A 50 14.90 3.55 -10.66
N GLU A 51 14.78 2.25 -10.82
CA GLU A 51 13.67 1.64 -11.56
C GLU A 51 12.33 1.74 -10.82
N ILE A 52 12.34 2.03 -9.52
CA ILE A 52 11.10 2.29 -8.77
C ILE A 52 10.48 3.57 -9.32
N VAL A 53 9.22 3.49 -9.74
CA VAL A 53 8.47 4.64 -10.24
C VAL A 53 7.88 5.39 -9.06
N VAL A 54 8.29 6.63 -8.85
CA VAL A 54 7.81 7.47 -7.74
C VAL A 54 6.88 8.53 -8.31
N LYS A 55 5.69 8.66 -7.74
CA LYS A 55 4.69 9.64 -8.18
C LYS A 55 4.26 10.51 -7.01
N TRP A 56 4.00 11.79 -7.31
CA TRP A 56 3.47 12.75 -6.34
C TRP A 56 1.98 12.89 -6.55
N GLY A 57 1.20 12.46 -5.59
CA GLY A 57 -0.25 12.52 -5.68
C GLY A 57 -0.94 11.56 -4.71
N ASP A 58 -2.15 11.18 -5.05
CA ASP A 58 -2.99 10.32 -4.22
C ASP A 58 -3.67 9.23 -5.07
N ALA A 59 -4.76 8.64 -4.55
CA ALA A 59 -5.48 7.57 -5.24
C ALA A 59 -6.03 7.98 -6.61
N ALA A 60 -6.16 9.29 -6.89
CA ALA A 60 -6.61 9.76 -8.20
C ALA A 60 -5.61 9.44 -9.32
N LEU A 61 -4.36 9.13 -8.97
CA LEU A 61 -3.35 8.73 -9.96
C LEU A 61 -3.51 7.26 -10.41
N LEU A 62 -4.32 6.47 -9.71
CA LEU A 62 -4.52 5.06 -10.04
C LEU A 62 -5.35 4.96 -11.32
N GLY A 63 -4.86 4.18 -12.28
CA GLY A 63 -5.47 4.03 -13.58
C GLY A 63 -5.69 2.57 -13.94
N ALA A 64 -5.24 2.17 -15.14
CA ALA A 64 -5.44 0.81 -15.64
C ALA A 64 -4.37 -0.19 -15.17
N GLU A 65 -3.25 0.29 -14.66
CA GLU A 65 -2.19 -0.59 -14.15
C GLU A 65 -2.69 -1.34 -12.90
N THR A 66 -2.41 -2.64 -12.84
CA THR A 66 -2.83 -3.47 -11.71
C THR A 66 -1.63 -4.01 -10.95
N PHE A 67 -1.87 -4.44 -9.71
CA PHE A 67 -0.81 -4.84 -8.79
C PHE A 67 -1.16 -6.16 -8.11
N ASP A 68 -0.14 -6.91 -7.76
CA ASP A 68 -0.27 -8.18 -7.03
C ASP A 68 -0.21 -7.96 -5.52
N LEU A 69 0.47 -6.89 -5.10
CA LEU A 69 0.61 -6.49 -3.70
C LEU A 69 0.46 -4.98 -3.59
N ILE A 70 -0.39 -4.55 -2.68
CA ILE A 70 -0.54 -3.13 -2.34
C ILE A 70 -0.19 -2.96 -0.86
N ILE A 71 0.65 -1.99 -0.57
CA ILE A 71 1.01 -1.60 0.80
C ILE A 71 0.45 -0.19 1.00
N ALA A 72 -0.39 -0.01 2.00
CA ALA A 72 -1.00 1.29 2.28
C ALA A 72 -0.84 1.64 3.76
N ASN A 73 0.15 2.47 4.06
CA ASN A 73 0.41 2.98 5.40
C ASN A 73 -0.20 4.37 5.51
N ILE A 74 -1.50 4.42 5.78
CA ILE A 74 -2.31 5.64 5.69
C ILE A 74 -3.31 5.62 6.84
N ASN A 75 -3.72 6.83 7.32
CA ASN A 75 -4.69 6.89 8.42
C ASN A 75 -6.05 6.31 8.02
N ARG A 76 -6.84 5.95 9.06
CA ARG A 76 -8.14 5.29 8.88
C ARG A 76 -9.08 6.03 7.93
N ASN A 77 -9.21 7.35 8.07
CA ASN A 77 -10.19 8.09 7.30
C ASN A 77 -9.88 8.07 5.81
N ILE A 78 -8.62 8.22 5.46
CA ILE A 78 -8.18 8.14 4.06
C ILE A 78 -8.33 6.72 3.53
N LEU A 79 -7.96 5.69 4.33
CA LEU A 79 -8.14 4.30 3.94
C LEU A 79 -9.60 3.98 3.63
N LEU A 80 -10.52 4.41 4.50
CA LEU A 80 -11.95 4.15 4.28
C LEU A 80 -12.47 4.86 3.04
N ASN A 81 -11.99 6.06 2.78
CA ASN A 81 -12.42 6.83 1.61
C ASN A 81 -11.89 6.26 0.30
N ASP A 82 -10.65 5.81 0.29
CA ASP A 82 -9.93 5.44 -0.94
C ASP A 82 -9.82 3.94 -1.19
N MET A 83 -10.29 3.11 -0.25
CA MET A 83 -10.11 1.66 -0.31
C MET A 83 -10.65 1.05 -1.60
N GLU A 84 -11.80 1.51 -2.08
CA GLU A 84 -12.37 1.00 -3.33
C GLU A 84 -11.43 1.21 -4.50
N ALA A 85 -10.77 2.37 -4.59
CA ALA A 85 -9.80 2.64 -5.63
C ALA A 85 -8.62 1.67 -5.58
N TYR A 86 -8.15 1.34 -4.37
CA TYR A 86 -7.06 0.38 -4.21
C TYR A 86 -7.49 -1.03 -4.64
N VAL A 87 -8.69 -1.45 -4.25
CA VAL A 87 -9.20 -2.78 -4.60
C VAL A 87 -9.38 -2.91 -6.11
N ASN A 88 -9.79 -1.84 -6.78
CA ASN A 88 -9.99 -1.85 -8.23
C ASN A 88 -8.69 -2.09 -9.01
N VAL A 89 -7.54 -1.73 -8.45
CA VAL A 89 -6.23 -1.95 -9.09
C VAL A 89 -5.47 -3.14 -8.50
N LEU A 90 -6.09 -3.90 -7.59
CA LEU A 90 -5.53 -5.12 -7.05
C LEU A 90 -6.01 -6.31 -7.88
N GLU A 91 -5.08 -7.17 -8.31
CA GLU A 91 -5.42 -8.38 -9.03
C GLU A 91 -6.25 -9.32 -8.15
N ASN A 92 -7.13 -10.11 -8.78
CA ASN A 92 -7.84 -11.16 -8.07
C ASN A 92 -6.84 -12.12 -7.45
N GLY A 93 -7.05 -12.48 -6.19
CA GLY A 93 -6.09 -13.27 -5.43
C GLY A 93 -4.93 -12.47 -4.87
N GLY A 94 -4.84 -11.18 -5.19
CA GLY A 94 -3.78 -10.30 -4.70
C GLY A 94 -3.93 -9.96 -3.22
N THR A 95 -2.86 -9.44 -2.64
CA THR A 95 -2.77 -9.12 -1.22
C THR A 95 -2.66 -7.61 -1.02
N ILE A 96 -3.34 -7.10 -0.01
CA ILE A 96 -3.20 -5.71 0.42
C ILE A 96 -2.89 -5.66 1.92
N LEU A 97 -1.92 -4.83 2.28
CA LEU A 97 -1.49 -4.59 3.66
C LEU A 97 -1.88 -3.17 4.05
N PHE A 98 -2.74 -3.05 5.04
CA PHE A 98 -3.12 -1.76 5.61
C PHE A 98 -2.42 -1.55 6.94
N SER A 99 -1.86 -0.37 7.15
CA SER A 99 -1.27 0.03 8.44
C SER A 99 -1.43 1.54 8.62
N GLY A 100 -1.02 2.06 9.78
CA GLY A 100 -1.16 3.48 10.07
C GLY A 100 -2.45 3.81 10.84
N PHE A 101 -3.03 2.83 11.51
CA PHE A 101 -4.25 2.99 12.32
C PHE A 101 -4.13 2.17 13.61
N TYR A 102 -5.11 2.32 14.50
CA TYR A 102 -5.12 1.61 15.78
C TYR A 102 -6.02 0.39 15.73
N VAL A 103 -5.73 -0.60 16.59
CA VAL A 103 -6.65 -1.73 16.80
C VAL A 103 -7.96 -1.24 17.42
N GLY A 104 -8.95 -2.12 17.44
CA GLY A 104 -10.27 -1.78 17.99
C GLY A 104 -11.18 -1.20 16.93
N GLU A 105 -11.75 -0.03 17.19
CA GLU A 105 -12.72 0.58 16.28
C GLU A 105 -12.17 0.79 14.87
N ASP A 106 -10.92 1.23 14.75
CA ASP A 106 -10.30 1.45 13.43
C ASP A 106 -10.20 0.14 12.66
N LEU A 107 -9.68 -0.90 13.28
CA LEU A 107 -9.55 -2.21 12.65
C LEU A 107 -10.92 -2.79 12.27
N GLU A 108 -11.93 -2.62 13.12
CA GLU A 108 -13.28 -3.11 12.84
C GLU A 108 -13.88 -2.41 11.63
N LYS A 109 -13.77 -1.09 11.56
CA LYS A 109 -14.30 -0.30 10.43
C LYS A 109 -13.59 -0.64 9.13
N ILE A 110 -12.28 -0.78 9.17
CA ILE A 110 -11.49 -1.13 8.00
C ILE A 110 -11.85 -2.54 7.52
N THR A 111 -11.99 -3.50 8.45
CA THR A 111 -12.37 -4.87 8.12
C THR A 111 -13.77 -4.92 7.50
N GLU A 112 -14.72 -4.19 8.05
CA GLU A 112 -16.08 -4.13 7.52
C GLU A 112 -16.11 -3.58 6.10
N LYS A 113 -15.41 -2.46 5.87
CA LYS A 113 -15.31 -1.88 4.52
C LYS A 113 -14.64 -2.85 3.55
N ALA A 114 -13.55 -3.48 3.98
CA ALA A 114 -12.81 -4.44 3.17
C ALA A 114 -13.70 -5.62 2.77
N ASN A 115 -14.45 -6.18 3.72
CA ASN A 115 -15.36 -7.28 3.44
C ASN A 115 -16.42 -6.89 2.40
N SER A 116 -16.91 -5.65 2.43
CA SER A 116 -17.89 -5.16 1.46
C SER A 116 -17.28 -5.04 0.05
N LEU A 117 -15.97 -5.02 -0.07
CA LEU A 117 -15.23 -4.91 -1.33
C LEU A 117 -14.59 -6.24 -1.74
N HIS A 118 -15.03 -7.35 -1.17
CA HIS A 118 -14.54 -8.71 -1.49
C HIS A 118 -13.10 -8.95 -1.05
N LEU A 119 -12.65 -8.26 0.00
CA LEU A 119 -11.39 -8.54 0.66
C LEU A 119 -11.66 -9.38 1.91
N GLN A 120 -10.84 -10.40 2.13
CA GLN A 120 -10.90 -11.22 3.34
C GLN A 120 -9.68 -10.94 4.20
N ARG A 121 -9.89 -10.66 5.49
CA ARG A 121 -8.78 -10.50 6.41
C ARG A 121 -8.10 -11.83 6.67
N ILE A 122 -6.80 -11.90 6.40
CA ILE A 122 -5.99 -13.10 6.59
C ILE A 122 -5.35 -13.07 7.97
N ASP A 123 -4.82 -11.91 8.37
CA ASP A 123 -4.06 -11.77 9.60
C ASP A 123 -3.99 -10.30 10.01
N PHE A 124 -3.66 -10.04 11.27
CA PHE A 124 -3.27 -8.70 11.69
C PHE A 124 -2.27 -8.80 12.84
N LYS A 125 -1.48 -7.75 13.00
CA LYS A 125 -0.52 -7.63 14.09
C LYS A 125 -0.68 -6.29 14.78
N GLU A 126 -0.46 -6.28 16.08
CA GLU A 126 -0.56 -5.09 16.90
C GLU A 126 0.74 -4.86 17.66
N LYS A 127 1.13 -3.58 17.78
CA LYS A 127 2.24 -3.18 18.63
C LYS A 127 1.91 -1.81 19.22
N ASN A 128 1.80 -1.74 20.56
CA ASN A 128 1.48 -0.52 21.30
C ASN A 128 0.20 0.18 20.76
N GLY A 129 -0.81 -0.61 20.42
CA GLY A 129 -2.07 -0.11 19.88
C GLY A 129 -2.07 0.09 18.36
N TRP A 130 -0.91 0.21 17.71
CA TRP A 130 -0.81 0.31 16.26
C TRP A 130 -1.08 -1.03 15.60
N CYS A 131 -1.72 -0.99 14.46
CA CYS A 131 -2.14 -2.19 13.76
C CYS A 131 -1.61 -2.24 12.33
N ALA A 132 -1.27 -3.45 11.89
CA ALA A 132 -1.04 -3.76 10.48
C ALA A 132 -1.90 -4.97 10.15
N ALA A 133 -2.76 -4.85 9.15
CA ALA A 133 -3.70 -5.91 8.77
C ALA A 133 -3.50 -6.33 7.31
N LYS A 134 -3.52 -7.65 7.10
CA LYS A 134 -3.33 -8.25 5.78
C LYS A 134 -4.67 -8.78 5.27
N PHE A 135 -5.01 -8.40 4.06
CA PHE A 135 -6.23 -8.83 3.39
C PHE A 135 -5.90 -9.46 2.04
N GLN A 136 -6.76 -10.37 1.58
CA GLN A 136 -6.63 -11.00 0.27
C GLN A 136 -7.91 -10.79 -0.52
N LYS A 137 -7.76 -10.42 -1.80
CA LYS A 137 -8.90 -10.23 -2.70
C LYS A 137 -9.36 -11.58 -3.23
N SER A 138 -10.68 -11.77 -3.28
CA SER A 138 -11.28 -12.99 -3.83
C SER A 138 -10.86 -13.22 -5.28
N ILE A 139 -10.73 -14.46 -5.64
CA ILE A 139 -10.35 -14.86 -7.00
C ILE A 139 -11.52 -14.73 -7.99
#